data_cea411ead2732e772914bd2ea24897ff
#
_entry.id   cea411ead2732e772914bd2ea24897ff
#
_cell.length_a   1.000
_cell.length_b   1.000
_cell.length_c   1.000
_cell.angle_alpha   90.00
_cell.angle_beta   90.00
_cell.angle_gamma   90.00
#
_symmetry.space_group_name_H-M   'P 1'
#
loop_
_entity.id
_entity.type
_entity.pdbx_description
1 polymer ?
#
loop_
_entity_poly.entity_id
_entity_poly.type
_entity_poly.pdbx_seq_one_letter_code
_entity_poly.pdbx_strand_id
1 'polypeptide(L)'
;MKRISSQEIALSAISCAFATIMMTVGTLYTPLLFTGYLFACAALMLPLAKKYYVGCGLAYIASFTLTMIFNGFNFFDTMPYIVFFGLHPLVNGLQKKYGWNRYVSAAVKAAWFDAAMYAVWRFTFGMNTAIPFIDKYILPIILIAGTAFFLVYDYAMFRCQKQVDFTVDRFLPKR
;
A
#
# COMPACT_ATOMS: atom_id res chain seq x y z
N MET A 1 18.60 22.29 -1.31
CA MET A 1 17.89 21.04 -1.69
C MET A 1 18.88 19.88 -1.60
N LYS A 2 18.53 18.79 -0.86
CA LYS A 2 19.38 17.61 -0.79
C LYS A 2 19.36 16.90 -2.15
N ARG A 3 20.52 16.69 -2.77
CA ARG A 3 20.61 15.97 -4.06
C ARG A 3 20.13 14.53 -3.87
N ILE A 4 19.22 14.08 -4.73
CA ILE A 4 18.77 12.68 -4.76
C ILE A 4 19.95 11.83 -5.22
N SER A 5 20.26 10.75 -4.50
CA SER A 5 21.38 9.88 -4.84
C SER A 5 21.02 8.93 -5.99
N SER A 6 22.00 8.52 -6.80
CA SER A 6 21.78 7.52 -7.86
C SER A 6 21.19 6.21 -7.30
N GLN A 7 21.56 5.84 -6.08
CA GLN A 7 21.00 4.67 -5.39
C GLN A 7 19.52 4.84 -5.04
N GLU A 8 19.11 6.05 -4.61
CA GLU A 8 17.72 6.38 -4.34
C GLU A 8 16.89 6.28 -5.62
N ILE A 9 17.40 6.82 -6.73
CA ILE A 9 16.74 6.75 -8.05
C ILE A 9 16.59 5.29 -8.47
N ALA A 10 17.65 4.49 -8.39
CA ALA A 10 17.62 3.08 -8.80
C ALA A 10 16.61 2.25 -7.98
N LEU A 11 16.64 2.35 -6.65
CA LEU A 11 15.70 1.63 -5.78
C LEU A 11 14.26 2.07 -6.00
N SER A 12 14.01 3.37 -6.21
CA SER A 12 12.68 3.90 -6.48
C SER A 12 12.16 3.45 -7.85
N ALA A 13 13.02 3.40 -8.87
CA ALA A 13 12.67 2.92 -10.21
C ALA A 13 12.32 1.42 -10.21
N ILE A 14 13.13 0.58 -9.54
CA ILE A 14 12.84 -0.85 -9.39
C ILE A 14 11.53 -1.07 -8.63
N SER A 15 11.34 -0.33 -7.55
CA SER A 15 10.11 -0.36 -6.74
C SER A 15 8.88 0.02 -7.58
N CYS A 16 8.98 1.13 -8.33
CA CYS A 16 7.92 1.58 -9.23
C CYS A 16 7.58 0.53 -10.29
N ALA A 17 8.58 -0.01 -10.97
CA ALA A 17 8.38 -1.02 -12.03
C ALA A 17 7.70 -2.28 -11.47
N PHE A 18 8.18 -2.81 -10.34
CA PHE A 18 7.62 -4.00 -9.73
C PHE A 18 6.18 -3.75 -9.22
N ALA A 19 5.95 -2.62 -8.55
CA ALA A 19 4.60 -2.25 -8.10
C ALA A 19 3.64 -2.10 -9.27
N THR A 20 4.05 -1.46 -10.38
CA THR A 20 3.24 -1.32 -11.59
C THR A 20 2.89 -2.67 -12.19
N ILE A 21 3.85 -3.59 -12.33
CA ILE A 21 3.61 -4.94 -12.85
C ILE A 21 2.58 -5.68 -11.98
N MET A 22 2.78 -5.71 -10.67
CA MET A 22 1.89 -6.41 -9.75
C MET A 22 0.48 -5.83 -9.74
N MET A 23 0.37 -4.50 -9.77
CA MET A 23 -0.91 -3.81 -9.86
C MET A 23 -1.61 -4.07 -11.21
N THR A 24 -0.88 -3.99 -12.32
CA THR A 24 -1.45 -4.23 -13.66
C THR A 24 -1.96 -5.66 -13.78
N VAL A 25 -1.18 -6.66 -13.35
CA VAL A 25 -1.62 -8.06 -13.34
C VAL A 25 -2.85 -8.24 -12.46
N GLY A 26 -2.87 -7.63 -11.28
CA GLY A 26 -4.01 -7.68 -10.36
C GLY A 26 -5.27 -7.06 -10.95
N THR A 27 -5.17 -5.90 -11.60
CA THR A 27 -6.32 -5.19 -12.18
C THR A 27 -6.82 -5.85 -13.49
N LEU A 28 -5.97 -6.54 -14.23
CA LEU A 28 -6.38 -7.30 -15.42
C LEU A 28 -6.97 -8.68 -15.08
N TYR A 29 -6.61 -9.25 -13.93
CA TYR A 29 -7.12 -10.52 -13.46
C TYR A 29 -7.66 -10.39 -12.03
N THR A 30 -8.93 -10.11 -11.89
CA THR A 30 -9.62 -9.80 -10.62
C THR A 30 -9.31 -10.74 -9.46
N PRO A 31 -9.18 -12.08 -9.63
CA PRO A 31 -8.80 -12.97 -8.54
C PRO A 31 -7.44 -12.67 -7.90
N LEU A 32 -6.53 -12.03 -8.64
CA LEU A 32 -5.21 -11.61 -8.15
C LEU A 32 -5.15 -10.16 -7.67
N LEU A 33 -6.27 -9.43 -7.71
CA LEU A 33 -6.30 -8.00 -7.38
C LEU A 33 -5.74 -7.70 -5.98
N PHE A 34 -6.22 -8.42 -4.98
CA PHE A 34 -5.74 -8.25 -3.61
C PHE A 34 -4.26 -8.63 -3.45
N THR A 35 -3.83 -9.72 -4.09
CA THR A 35 -2.43 -10.14 -4.12
C THR A 35 -1.56 -9.07 -4.79
N GLY A 36 -2.06 -8.45 -5.86
CA GLY A 36 -1.41 -7.32 -6.53
C GLY A 36 -1.16 -6.15 -5.58
N TYR A 37 -2.16 -5.76 -4.77
CA TYR A 37 -1.98 -4.72 -3.75
C TYR A 37 -0.89 -5.08 -2.74
N LEU A 38 -0.86 -6.30 -2.23
CA LEU A 38 0.12 -6.74 -1.22
C LEU A 38 1.56 -6.70 -1.78
N PHE A 39 1.77 -7.24 -2.98
CA PHE A 39 3.10 -7.23 -3.60
C PHE A 39 3.54 -5.83 -4.03
N ALA A 40 2.63 -4.99 -4.50
CA ALA A 40 2.93 -3.59 -4.78
C ALA A 40 3.34 -2.83 -3.51
N CYS A 41 2.66 -3.07 -2.38
CA CYS A 41 3.07 -2.53 -1.07
C CYS A 41 4.47 -3.00 -0.67
N ALA A 42 4.76 -4.30 -0.83
CA ALA A 42 6.07 -4.86 -0.51
C ALA A 42 7.18 -4.25 -1.40
N ALA A 43 6.90 -4.00 -2.68
CA ALA A 43 7.82 -3.31 -3.57
C ALA A 43 8.15 -1.89 -3.10
N LEU A 44 7.15 -1.13 -2.62
CA LEU A 44 7.35 0.23 -2.10
C LEU A 44 8.20 0.27 -0.81
N MET A 45 8.41 -0.87 -0.16
CA MET A 45 9.31 -0.98 1.00
C MET A 45 10.80 -0.92 0.61
N LEU A 46 11.17 -1.20 -0.64
CA LEU A 46 12.57 -1.20 -1.09
C LEU A 46 13.30 0.14 -0.85
N PRO A 47 12.79 1.30 -1.30
CA PRO A 47 13.42 2.58 -1.01
C PRO A 47 13.39 2.92 0.49
N LEU A 48 12.36 2.47 1.24
CA LEU A 48 12.25 2.71 2.68
C LEU A 48 13.33 1.99 3.50
N ALA A 49 13.84 0.86 3.03
CA ALA A 49 14.96 0.14 3.66
C ALA A 49 16.22 1.02 3.80
N LYS A 50 16.42 1.96 2.88
CA LYS A 50 17.49 2.97 2.93
C LYS A 50 17.01 4.35 3.40
N LYS A 51 15.80 4.44 3.97
CA LYS A 51 15.17 5.68 4.46
C LYS A 51 14.95 6.73 3.36
N TYR A 52 14.75 6.29 2.11
CA TYR A 52 14.46 7.16 0.97
C TYR A 52 12.94 7.42 0.88
N TYR A 53 12.42 8.24 1.80
CA TYR A 53 10.98 8.51 1.90
C TYR A 53 10.42 9.24 0.67
N VAL A 54 11.21 10.17 0.11
CA VAL A 54 10.83 10.90 -1.12
C VAL A 54 10.79 9.94 -2.29
N GLY A 55 11.82 9.09 -2.42
CA GLY A 55 11.87 8.05 -3.45
C GLY A 55 10.69 7.07 -3.37
N CYS A 56 10.28 6.66 -2.16
CA CYS A 56 9.08 5.84 -1.97
C CYS A 56 7.80 6.56 -2.42
N GLY A 57 7.62 7.83 -2.04
CA GLY A 57 6.47 8.63 -2.45
C GLY A 57 6.39 8.81 -3.97
N LEU A 58 7.52 9.07 -4.63
CA LEU A 58 7.59 9.18 -6.09
C LEU A 58 7.31 7.84 -6.77
N ALA A 59 7.85 6.74 -6.25
CA ALA A 59 7.58 5.39 -6.76
C ALA A 59 6.09 5.03 -6.63
N TYR A 60 5.43 5.40 -5.53
CA TYR A 60 3.99 5.24 -5.35
C TYR A 60 3.20 6.02 -6.39
N ILE A 61 3.47 7.33 -6.56
CA ILE A 61 2.76 8.18 -7.53
C ILE A 61 2.96 7.64 -8.96
N ALA A 62 4.19 7.32 -9.32
CA ALA A 62 4.51 6.79 -10.64
C ALA A 62 3.85 5.42 -10.89
N SER A 63 3.85 4.51 -9.90
CA SER A 63 3.28 3.18 -10.05
C SER A 63 1.77 3.20 -10.27
N PHE A 64 1.00 4.00 -9.50
CA PHE A 64 -0.43 4.07 -9.75
C PHE A 64 -0.75 4.75 -11.08
N THR A 65 -0.01 5.80 -11.47
CA THR A 65 -0.21 6.48 -12.76
C THR A 65 0.05 5.53 -13.94
N LEU A 66 1.14 4.78 -13.89
CA LEU A 66 1.43 3.78 -14.91
C LEU A 66 0.40 2.65 -14.92
N THR A 67 -0.03 2.16 -13.76
CA THR A 67 -1.10 1.16 -13.67
C THR A 67 -2.40 1.67 -14.30
N MET A 68 -2.77 2.93 -14.06
CA MET A 68 -3.95 3.53 -14.69
C MET A 68 -3.86 3.54 -16.21
N ILE A 69 -2.67 3.83 -16.76
CA ILE A 69 -2.46 3.79 -18.22
C ILE A 69 -2.58 2.35 -18.75
N PHE A 70 -1.96 1.38 -18.09
CA PHE A 70 -1.94 -0.01 -18.55
C PHE A 70 -3.28 -0.75 -18.37
N ASN A 71 -4.10 -0.37 -17.39
CA ASN A 71 -5.41 -0.96 -17.17
C ASN A 71 -6.58 -0.21 -17.88
N GLY A 72 -6.26 0.69 -18.82
CA GLY A 72 -7.26 1.44 -19.57
C GLY A 72 -8.03 2.46 -18.73
N PHE A 73 -7.39 3.05 -17.73
CA PHE A 73 -7.97 4.01 -16.79
C PHE A 73 -9.09 3.44 -15.93
N ASN A 74 -9.04 2.13 -15.62
CA ASN A 74 -9.95 1.52 -14.65
C ASN A 74 -9.58 2.00 -13.23
N PHE A 75 -10.19 3.13 -12.85
CA PHE A 75 -9.98 3.77 -11.56
C PHE A 75 -10.49 2.91 -10.40
N PHE A 76 -11.58 2.18 -10.62
CA PHE A 76 -12.24 1.46 -9.54
C PHE A 76 -11.36 0.36 -8.93
N ASP A 77 -10.73 -0.46 -9.76
CA ASP A 77 -9.82 -1.51 -9.30
C ASP A 77 -8.50 -0.97 -8.76
N THR A 78 -8.18 0.30 -9.03
CA THR A 78 -6.95 0.95 -8.54
C THR A 78 -7.21 1.75 -7.25
N MET A 79 -8.46 2.09 -6.97
CA MET A 79 -8.84 2.95 -5.84
C MET A 79 -8.34 2.46 -4.46
N PRO A 80 -8.47 1.16 -4.09
CA PRO A 80 -7.95 0.67 -2.80
C PRO A 80 -6.44 0.89 -2.65
N TYR A 81 -5.68 0.73 -3.73
CA TYR A 81 -4.25 1.00 -3.73
C TYR A 81 -3.96 2.49 -3.53
N ILE A 82 -4.67 3.37 -4.23
CA ILE A 82 -4.49 4.82 -4.14
C ILE A 82 -4.82 5.34 -2.74
N VAL A 83 -5.96 4.92 -2.17
CA VAL A 83 -6.43 5.52 -0.91
C VAL A 83 -5.80 4.91 0.33
N PHE A 84 -5.27 3.68 0.23
CA PHE A 84 -4.73 2.99 1.40
C PHE A 84 -3.45 2.19 1.13
N PHE A 85 -3.51 1.09 0.34
CA PHE A 85 -2.44 0.11 0.26
C PHE A 85 -1.10 0.71 -0.17
N GLY A 86 -1.07 1.57 -1.19
CA GLY A 86 0.16 2.18 -1.67
C GLY A 86 0.78 3.21 -0.71
N LEU A 87 -0.04 3.89 0.09
CA LEU A 87 0.44 4.86 1.09
C LEU A 87 0.88 4.21 2.41
N HIS A 88 0.30 3.06 2.75
CA HIS A 88 0.53 2.41 4.04
C HIS A 88 2.01 2.12 4.34
N PRO A 89 2.86 1.60 3.40
CA PRO A 89 4.29 1.42 3.67
C PRO A 89 5.02 2.72 4.02
N LEU A 90 4.68 3.82 3.33
CA LEU A 90 5.26 5.14 3.60
C LEU A 90 4.88 5.64 5.00
N VAL A 91 3.61 5.49 5.39
CA VAL A 91 3.12 5.86 6.74
C VAL A 91 3.83 5.03 7.82
N ASN A 92 4.01 3.73 7.61
CA ASN A 92 4.79 2.87 8.51
C ASN A 92 6.26 3.29 8.60
N GLY A 93 6.85 3.68 7.48
CA GLY A 93 8.20 4.25 7.45
C GLY A 93 8.31 5.55 8.26
N LEU A 94 7.35 6.45 8.11
CA LEU A 94 7.27 7.70 8.87
C LEU A 94 7.03 7.45 10.37
N GLN A 95 6.16 6.49 10.71
CA GLN A 95 5.95 6.08 12.10
C GLN A 95 7.26 5.64 12.76
N LYS A 96 8.07 4.81 12.07
CA LYS A 96 9.40 4.41 12.55
C LYS A 96 10.34 5.61 12.68
N LYS A 97 10.34 6.52 11.71
CA LYS A 97 11.20 7.70 11.68
C LYS A 97 10.95 8.65 12.85
N TYR A 98 9.68 8.92 13.14
CA TYR A 98 9.27 9.89 14.18
C TYR A 98 9.05 9.25 15.55
N GLY A 99 9.14 7.93 15.68
CA GLY A 99 8.96 7.23 16.96
C GLY A 99 7.54 7.32 17.52
N TRP A 100 6.52 7.38 16.64
CA TRP A 100 5.12 7.50 17.09
C TRP A 100 4.69 6.30 17.93
N ASN A 101 3.86 6.56 18.93
CA ASN A 101 3.33 5.50 19.78
C ASN A 101 2.61 4.44 18.95
N ARG A 102 3.01 3.16 19.16
CA ARG A 102 2.54 2.03 18.37
C ARG A 102 1.01 1.87 18.43
N TYR A 103 0.42 2.02 19.62
CA TYR A 103 -1.02 1.80 19.80
C TYR A 103 -1.85 2.93 19.18
N VAL A 104 -1.43 4.17 19.40
CA VAL A 104 -2.08 5.35 18.81
C VAL A 104 -1.99 5.30 17.28
N SER A 105 -0.81 4.99 16.73
CA SER A 105 -0.64 4.86 15.29
C SER A 105 -1.47 3.72 14.70
N ALA A 106 -1.57 2.58 15.40
CA ALA A 106 -2.42 1.48 14.95
C ALA A 106 -3.90 1.88 14.93
N ALA A 107 -4.39 2.59 15.97
CA ALA A 107 -5.77 3.06 16.00
C ALA A 107 -6.07 4.07 14.87
N VAL A 108 -5.18 5.05 14.65
CA VAL A 108 -5.36 6.03 13.56
C VAL A 108 -5.33 5.36 12.18
N LYS A 109 -4.41 4.42 11.96
CA LYS A 109 -4.33 3.68 10.70
C LYS A 109 -5.53 2.74 10.50
N ALA A 110 -6.07 2.14 11.58
CA ALA A 110 -7.30 1.35 11.52
C ALA A 110 -8.49 2.21 11.09
N ALA A 111 -8.67 3.36 11.73
CA ALA A 111 -9.72 4.31 11.33
C ALA A 111 -9.57 4.78 9.86
N TRP A 112 -8.32 5.02 9.43
CA TRP A 112 -8.05 5.36 8.03
C TRP A 112 -8.38 4.19 7.09
N PHE A 113 -8.03 2.94 7.46
CA PHE A 113 -8.38 1.75 6.69
C PHE A 113 -9.89 1.60 6.55
N ASP A 114 -10.64 1.72 7.67
CA ASP A 114 -12.08 1.56 7.69
C ASP A 114 -12.76 2.65 6.83
N ALA A 115 -12.30 3.91 6.94
CA ALA A 115 -12.77 5.00 6.10
C ALA A 115 -12.47 4.77 4.60
N ALA A 116 -11.26 4.26 4.27
CA ALA A 116 -10.88 3.93 2.91
C ALA A 116 -11.74 2.79 2.34
N MET A 117 -11.99 1.73 3.13
CA MET A 117 -12.85 0.61 2.71
C MET A 117 -14.30 1.05 2.53
N TYR A 118 -14.80 1.91 3.40
CA TYR A 118 -16.13 2.52 3.23
C TYR A 118 -16.22 3.35 1.94
N ALA A 119 -15.18 4.15 1.65
CA ALA A 119 -15.11 4.93 0.42
C ALA A 119 -15.08 4.02 -0.82
N VAL A 120 -14.30 2.93 -0.81
CA VAL A 120 -14.27 1.93 -1.88
C VAL A 120 -15.66 1.32 -2.07
N TRP A 121 -16.34 0.88 -1.01
CA TRP A 121 -17.71 0.35 -1.13
C TRP A 121 -18.67 1.39 -1.70
N ARG A 122 -18.60 2.62 -1.23
CA ARG A 122 -19.49 3.70 -1.67
C ARG A 122 -19.32 4.07 -3.15
N PHE A 123 -18.07 4.20 -3.61
CA PHE A 123 -17.75 4.74 -4.93
C PHE A 123 -17.50 3.65 -5.98
N THR A 124 -16.93 2.50 -5.58
CA THR A 124 -16.65 1.40 -6.50
C THR A 124 -17.85 0.50 -6.70
N PHE A 125 -18.51 0.08 -5.61
CA PHE A 125 -19.65 -0.81 -5.67
C PHE A 125 -21.00 -0.08 -5.73
N GLY A 126 -21.00 1.25 -5.68
CA GLY A 126 -22.24 2.03 -5.72
C GLY A 126 -23.23 1.66 -4.60
N MET A 127 -22.72 1.19 -3.46
CA MET A 127 -23.48 0.65 -2.33
C MET A 127 -24.23 -0.66 -2.64
N ASN A 128 -23.81 -1.39 -3.65
CA ASN A 128 -24.43 -2.66 -4.02
C ASN A 128 -23.34 -3.70 -4.35
N THR A 129 -23.11 -4.64 -3.44
CA THR A 129 -22.12 -5.73 -3.62
C THR A 129 -22.73 -6.99 -4.23
N ALA A 130 -23.95 -6.95 -4.73
CA ALA A 130 -24.76 -8.09 -5.16
C ALA A 130 -25.11 -9.09 -4.03
N ILE A 131 -24.71 -8.82 -2.78
CA ILE A 131 -25.04 -9.61 -1.60
C ILE A 131 -25.79 -8.71 -0.61
N PRO A 132 -27.15 -8.79 -0.55
CA PRO A 132 -27.98 -7.87 0.26
C PRO A 132 -27.62 -7.86 1.76
N PHE A 133 -27.13 -9.00 2.28
CA PHE A 133 -26.68 -9.10 3.66
C PHE A 133 -25.46 -8.22 3.93
N ILE A 134 -24.48 -8.20 3.01
CA ILE A 134 -23.27 -7.36 3.13
C ILE A 134 -23.66 -5.89 3.08
N ASP A 135 -24.50 -5.50 2.12
CA ASP A 135 -24.90 -4.10 1.96
C ASP A 135 -25.67 -3.58 3.18
N LYS A 136 -26.51 -4.42 3.79
CA LYS A 136 -27.24 -4.07 5.00
C LYS A 136 -26.35 -3.89 6.24
N TYR A 137 -25.28 -4.70 6.36
CA TYR A 137 -24.41 -4.72 7.53
C TYR A 137 -22.99 -4.24 7.22
N ILE A 138 -22.80 -3.44 6.16
CA ILE A 138 -21.47 -3.03 5.71
C ILE A 138 -20.67 -2.29 6.78
N LEU A 139 -21.30 -1.39 7.54
CA LEU A 139 -20.62 -0.64 8.59
C LEU A 139 -20.09 -1.54 9.72
N PRO A 140 -20.90 -2.42 10.37
CA PRO A 140 -20.37 -3.33 11.36
C PRO A 140 -19.36 -4.34 10.76
N ILE A 141 -19.52 -4.76 9.51
CA ILE A 141 -18.54 -5.63 8.84
C ILE A 141 -17.20 -4.92 8.70
N ILE A 142 -17.17 -3.69 8.21
CA ILE A 142 -15.94 -2.90 8.08
C ILE A 142 -15.31 -2.66 9.45
N LEU A 143 -16.09 -2.19 10.44
CA LEU A 143 -15.56 -1.82 11.76
C LEU A 143 -15.07 -3.02 12.58
N ILE A 144 -15.65 -4.21 12.43
CA ILE A 144 -15.25 -5.38 13.20
C ILE A 144 -14.28 -6.24 12.40
N ALA A 145 -14.75 -6.78 11.25
CA ALA A 145 -13.93 -7.68 10.44
C ALA A 145 -12.81 -6.92 9.71
N GLY A 146 -13.07 -5.72 9.23
CA GLY A 146 -12.08 -4.86 8.57
C GLY A 146 -10.97 -4.45 9.52
N THR A 147 -11.31 -3.93 10.71
CA THR A 147 -10.31 -3.58 11.74
C THR A 147 -9.49 -4.81 12.17
N ALA A 148 -10.12 -5.97 12.40
CA ALA A 148 -9.40 -7.20 12.75
C ALA A 148 -8.43 -7.61 11.65
N PHE A 149 -8.88 -7.61 10.39
CA PHE A 149 -8.04 -7.86 9.23
C PHE A 149 -6.88 -6.85 9.15
N PHE A 150 -7.16 -5.56 9.33
CA PHE A 150 -6.14 -4.51 9.30
C PHE A 150 -5.05 -4.73 10.34
N LEU A 151 -5.38 -5.12 11.57
CA LEU A 151 -4.37 -5.36 12.62
C LEU A 151 -3.40 -6.49 12.22
N VAL A 152 -3.93 -7.57 11.63
CA VAL A 152 -3.11 -8.67 11.12
C VAL A 152 -2.25 -8.20 9.95
N TYR A 153 -2.83 -7.44 9.02
CA TYR A 153 -2.14 -6.87 7.87
C TYR A 153 -1.01 -5.91 8.30
N ASP A 154 -1.28 -4.97 9.21
CA ASP A 154 -0.27 -4.01 9.71
C ASP A 154 0.91 -4.74 10.37
N TYR A 155 0.62 -5.75 11.20
CA TYR A 155 1.65 -6.60 11.79
C TYR A 155 2.49 -7.33 10.72
N ALA A 156 1.83 -7.94 9.74
CA ALA A 156 2.51 -8.63 8.64
C ALA A 156 3.39 -7.68 7.83
N MET A 157 2.93 -6.45 7.55
CA MET A 157 3.70 -5.43 6.84
C MET A 157 4.94 -4.97 7.61
N PHE A 158 4.86 -4.84 8.94
CA PHE A 158 6.05 -4.56 9.76
C PHE A 158 7.07 -5.72 9.72
N ARG A 159 6.60 -6.97 9.68
CA ARG A 159 7.48 -8.14 9.51
C ARG A 159 8.13 -8.17 8.12
N CYS A 160 7.33 -7.93 7.09
CA CYS A 160 7.79 -7.84 5.71
C CYS A 160 8.86 -6.75 5.56
N GLN A 161 8.63 -5.55 6.12
CA GLN A 161 9.61 -4.47 6.10
C GLN A 161 10.96 -4.86 6.71
N LYS A 162 10.96 -5.62 7.83
CA LYS A 162 12.22 -6.11 8.43
C LYS A 162 12.98 -7.05 7.49
N GLN A 163 12.28 -7.92 6.78
CA GLN A 163 12.90 -8.83 5.81
C GLN A 163 13.46 -8.06 4.61
N VAL A 164 12.70 -7.07 4.11
CA VAL A 164 13.17 -6.19 3.03
C VAL A 164 14.39 -5.39 3.48
N ASP A 165 14.36 -4.80 4.69
CA ASP A 165 15.50 -4.06 5.27
C ASP A 165 16.75 -4.96 5.31
N PHE A 166 16.64 -6.20 5.83
CA PHE A 166 17.74 -7.16 5.89
C PHE A 166 18.27 -7.51 4.49
N THR A 167 17.38 -7.78 3.53
CA THR A 167 17.78 -8.16 2.17
C THR A 167 18.48 -7.01 1.47
N VAL A 168 17.92 -5.80 1.54
CA VAL A 168 18.53 -4.61 0.92
C VAL A 168 19.86 -4.26 1.55
N ASP A 169 20.01 -4.39 2.88
CA ASP A 169 21.29 -4.13 3.57
C ASP A 169 22.36 -5.15 3.21
N ARG A 170 21.99 -6.39 2.87
CA ARG A 170 22.92 -7.42 2.41
C ARG A 170 23.49 -7.13 1.02
N PHE A 171 22.63 -6.68 0.08
CA PHE A 171 23.06 -6.41 -1.30
C PHE A 171 23.63 -5.00 -1.50
N LEU A 172 23.21 -4.06 -0.68
CA LEU A 172 23.61 -2.66 -0.75
C LEU A 172 24.10 -2.21 0.64
N PRO A 173 25.29 -2.64 1.09
CA PRO A 173 25.82 -2.25 2.38
C PRO A 173 25.95 -0.73 2.50
N LYS A 174 25.79 -0.20 3.71
CA LYS A 174 25.98 1.23 3.97
C LYS A 174 27.45 1.59 3.65
N ARG A 175 27.63 2.54 2.75
CA ARG A 175 28.91 3.22 2.56
C ARG A 175 29.14 4.21 3.67
#